data_3d909207d2a9518c7ee3769d54fcd0a9
#
_entry.id   3d909207d2a9518c7ee3769d54fcd0a9
#
_cell.length_a   1.000
_cell.length_b   1.000
_cell.length_c   1.000
_cell.angle_alpha   90.00
_cell.angle_beta   90.00
_cell.angle_gamma   90.00
#
_symmetry.space_group_name_H-M   'P 1'
#
loop_
_entity.id
_entity.type
_entity.pdbx_description
1 polymer ?
#
loop_
_entity_poly.entity_id
_entity_poly.type
_entity_poly.pdbx_seq_one_letter_code
_entity_poly.pdbx_strand_id
1 'polypeptide(L)'
;MYMNVIRTVICTLIILPVGLQAATSHSSMAKDTITVVATGNQNTVFETPSMVSVITNDTPWSQNAVTSAGMLKGVAGLSQTGAGRTNGQTFNLRGYDKSGVLVLVDGVRQLSDMAKSSGTYLDPALIKRIEVVRGPNSSLYGSGGLGGVVDFRTADAADFLPPGETNGVSLWGNIASGDHSTGSGLTWFGKTGKTDALLSVIMRKRGNIYQSDGERAPNKEKPAALFAKGSVSITDSNKAGASLRLYQNNTTEPGNPTLTHGDNGLRDRKTAQNDVQFWYQYSP
;
A
#
# COMPACT_ATOMS: atom_id res chain seq x y z
N MET A 1 5.89 -18.68 15.62
CA MET A 1 4.56 -18.87 16.23
C MET A 1 3.46 -18.16 15.43
N TYR A 2 3.61 -16.91 15.02
CA TYR A 2 2.61 -16.15 14.24
C TYR A 2 2.32 -16.67 12.82
N MET A 3 3.28 -17.27 12.14
CA MET A 3 3.10 -17.82 10.78
C MET A 3 2.09 -18.98 10.74
N ASN A 4 1.94 -19.72 11.83
CA ASN A 4 0.92 -20.77 11.95
C ASN A 4 -0.47 -20.20 12.20
N VAL A 5 -0.59 -19.05 12.88
CA VAL A 5 -1.88 -18.39 13.12
C VAL A 5 -2.49 -17.88 11.83
N ILE A 6 -1.69 -17.24 10.96
CA ILE A 6 -2.15 -16.76 9.65
C ILE A 6 -2.55 -17.94 8.75
N ARG A 7 -1.80 -19.04 8.77
CA ARG A 7 -2.16 -20.27 8.02
C ARG A 7 -3.42 -20.93 8.54
N THR A 8 -3.64 -20.96 9.86
CA THR A 8 -4.81 -21.60 10.49
C THR A 8 -6.08 -20.77 10.23
N VAL A 9 -6.02 -19.46 10.28
CA VAL A 9 -7.16 -18.58 9.95
C VAL A 9 -7.58 -18.73 8.48
N ILE A 10 -6.63 -18.94 7.57
CA ILE A 10 -6.90 -19.13 6.14
C ILE A 10 -7.59 -20.48 5.87
N CYS A 11 -7.21 -21.55 6.57
CA CYS A 11 -7.83 -22.88 6.36
C CYS A 11 -9.27 -22.97 6.86
N THR A 12 -9.69 -22.16 7.82
CA THR A 12 -11.03 -22.23 8.41
C THR A 12 -12.07 -21.35 7.67
N LEU A 13 -11.62 -20.43 6.81
CA LEU A 13 -12.50 -19.46 6.12
C LEU A 13 -13.01 -19.90 4.73
N ILE A 14 -12.67 -21.10 4.25
CA ILE A 14 -12.86 -21.51 2.84
C ILE A 14 -14.21 -22.21 2.57
N ILE A 15 -15.18 -22.27 3.48
CA ILE A 15 -16.44 -22.96 3.23
C ILE A 15 -17.64 -22.02 3.41
N LEU A 16 -17.87 -21.16 2.43
CA LEU A 16 -19.20 -20.57 2.16
C LEU A 16 -19.39 -20.49 0.63
N PRO A 17 -20.51 -20.96 0.07
CA PRO A 17 -20.80 -20.82 -1.35
C PRO A 17 -21.18 -19.36 -1.64
N VAL A 18 -20.29 -18.61 -2.25
CA VAL A 18 -20.55 -17.26 -2.71
C VAL A 18 -20.80 -17.28 -4.22
N GLY A 19 -21.95 -16.79 -4.64
CA GLY A 19 -22.24 -16.55 -6.06
C GLY A 19 -21.22 -15.59 -6.68
N LEU A 20 -20.53 -16.05 -7.72
CA LEU A 20 -19.52 -15.30 -8.43
C LEU A 20 -20.23 -14.24 -9.30
N GLN A 21 -20.27 -12.98 -8.87
CA GLN A 21 -20.63 -11.86 -9.73
C GLN A 21 -19.36 -11.15 -10.19
N ALA A 22 -19.18 -11.09 -11.52
CA ALA A 22 -18.10 -10.34 -12.14
C ALA A 22 -18.36 -8.84 -11.95
N ALA A 23 -17.45 -8.16 -11.28
CA ALA A 23 -17.49 -6.71 -11.15
C ALA A 23 -17.16 -6.06 -12.51
N THR A 24 -18.12 -5.43 -13.14
CA THR A 24 -17.91 -4.55 -14.28
C THR A 24 -17.33 -3.23 -13.80
N SER A 25 -16.13 -2.91 -14.24
CA SER A 25 -15.48 -1.63 -13.95
C SER A 25 -16.23 -0.50 -14.69
N HIS A 26 -16.92 0.34 -13.96
CA HIS A 26 -17.45 1.61 -14.48
C HIS A 26 -16.33 2.66 -14.38
N SER A 27 -15.89 3.15 -15.54
CA SER A 27 -15.04 4.34 -15.59
C SER A 27 -15.89 5.55 -15.16
N SER A 28 -15.68 6.04 -13.96
CA SER A 28 -16.23 7.33 -13.54
C SER A 28 -15.38 8.45 -14.12
N MET A 29 -16.05 9.40 -14.82
CA MET A 29 -15.47 10.68 -15.22
C MET A 29 -14.74 11.33 -14.06
N ALA A 30 -13.67 12.05 -14.37
CA ALA A 30 -12.81 12.73 -13.41
C ALA A 30 -13.63 13.56 -12.42
N LYS A 31 -13.91 12.98 -11.27
CA LYS A 31 -14.33 13.71 -10.08
C LYS A 31 -13.15 14.56 -9.65
N ASP A 32 -13.36 15.80 -9.28
CA ASP A 32 -12.34 16.67 -8.70
C ASP A 32 -11.53 15.88 -7.67
N THR A 33 -10.27 15.64 -8.01
CA THR A 33 -9.42 14.80 -7.17
C THR A 33 -9.09 15.54 -5.90
N ILE A 34 -9.58 15.03 -4.78
CA ILE A 34 -9.39 15.65 -3.46
C ILE A 34 -8.08 15.17 -2.85
N THR A 35 -7.26 16.10 -2.36
CA THR A 35 -6.05 15.83 -1.58
C THR A 35 -6.22 16.33 -0.15
N VAL A 36 -5.60 15.64 0.80
CA VAL A 36 -5.59 16.02 2.22
C VAL A 36 -4.18 16.34 2.69
N VAL A 37 -3.17 15.71 2.09
CA VAL A 37 -1.79 15.74 2.57
C VAL A 37 -1.13 17.11 2.44
N ALA A 38 -1.51 17.88 1.43
CA ALA A 38 -0.85 19.17 1.17
C ALA A 38 -1.22 20.28 2.17
N THR A 39 -2.43 20.22 2.75
CA THR A 39 -2.95 21.28 3.61
C THR A 39 -3.47 20.80 4.95
N GLY A 40 -3.56 19.48 5.16
CA GLY A 40 -4.23 18.89 6.33
C GLY A 40 -5.76 18.88 6.24
N ASN A 41 -6.34 19.57 5.25
CA ASN A 41 -7.77 19.64 4.99
C ASN A 41 -8.10 19.10 3.59
N GLN A 42 -9.35 18.71 3.38
CA GLN A 42 -9.82 18.29 2.07
C GLN A 42 -9.90 19.50 1.12
N ASN A 43 -9.08 19.52 0.10
CA ASN A 43 -9.09 20.52 -0.96
C ASN A 43 -8.98 19.81 -2.31
N THR A 44 -9.42 20.47 -3.38
CA THR A 44 -9.14 19.98 -4.71
C THR A 44 -7.65 20.17 -5.03
N VAL A 45 -7.10 19.31 -5.89
CA VAL A 45 -5.68 19.42 -6.29
C VAL A 45 -5.39 20.77 -6.93
N PHE A 46 -6.34 21.33 -7.69
CA PHE A 46 -6.19 22.62 -8.36
C PHE A 46 -6.21 23.83 -7.40
N GLU A 47 -6.93 23.73 -6.29
CA GLU A 47 -7.01 24.79 -5.28
C GLU A 47 -5.87 24.71 -4.25
N THR A 48 -5.10 23.63 -4.29
CA THR A 48 -3.99 23.40 -3.37
C THR A 48 -2.76 24.19 -3.82
N PRO A 49 -2.18 25.06 -2.96
CA PRO A 49 -1.01 25.89 -3.33
C PRO A 49 0.29 25.09 -3.49
N SER A 50 0.23 23.78 -3.38
CA SER A 50 1.39 22.87 -3.49
C SER A 50 1.29 22.01 -4.75
N MET A 51 2.45 21.60 -5.30
CA MET A 51 2.46 20.65 -6.42
C MET A 51 2.11 19.26 -5.93
N VAL A 52 0.86 18.86 -6.11
CA VAL A 52 0.31 17.57 -5.70
C VAL A 52 0.09 16.67 -6.91
N SER A 53 0.39 15.38 -6.77
CA SER A 53 -0.09 14.33 -7.65
C SER A 53 -0.87 13.32 -6.83
N VAL A 54 -2.02 12.93 -7.34
CA VAL A 54 -2.83 11.85 -6.77
C VAL A 54 -2.85 10.69 -7.76
N ILE A 55 -2.45 9.53 -7.29
CA ILE A 55 -2.43 8.28 -8.04
C ILE A 55 -3.50 7.38 -7.43
N THR A 56 -4.42 6.93 -8.25
CA THR A 56 -5.48 6.01 -7.88
C THR A 56 -5.14 4.58 -8.32
N ASN A 57 -5.82 3.60 -7.79
CA ASN A 57 -5.60 2.19 -8.12
C ASN A 57 -6.16 1.77 -9.48
N ASP A 58 -6.84 2.66 -10.20
CA ASP A 58 -7.41 2.44 -11.52
C ASP A 58 -6.45 2.70 -12.68
N THR A 59 -5.26 3.26 -12.40
CA THR A 59 -4.26 3.46 -13.45
C THR A 59 -3.61 2.14 -13.86
N PRO A 60 -3.27 1.94 -15.16
CA PRO A 60 -2.71 0.67 -15.65
C PRO A 60 -1.43 0.22 -14.92
N TRP A 61 -0.58 1.16 -14.55
CA TRP A 61 0.64 0.83 -13.80
C TRP A 61 0.36 0.53 -12.32
N SER A 62 -0.66 1.12 -11.71
CA SER A 62 -1.08 0.82 -10.35
C SER A 62 -1.68 -0.59 -10.24
N GLN A 63 -2.56 -0.96 -11.18
CA GLN A 63 -3.20 -2.27 -11.21
C GLN A 63 -2.19 -3.41 -11.36
N ASN A 64 -1.10 -3.18 -12.10
CA ASN A 64 -0.05 -4.17 -12.33
C ASN A 64 1.12 -4.04 -11.34
N ALA A 65 1.04 -3.16 -10.37
CA ALA A 65 2.11 -2.96 -9.39
C ALA A 65 2.24 -4.16 -8.47
N VAL A 66 3.46 -4.66 -8.34
CA VAL A 66 3.78 -5.77 -7.44
C VAL A 66 4.25 -5.30 -6.07
N THR A 67 4.61 -4.01 -5.95
CA THR A 67 4.96 -3.33 -4.70
C THR A 67 4.25 -1.99 -4.63
N SER A 68 4.02 -1.48 -3.43
CA SER A 68 3.44 -0.14 -3.22
C SER A 68 4.26 0.96 -3.90
N ALA A 69 5.59 0.85 -3.89
CA ALA A 69 6.47 1.75 -4.60
C ALA A 69 6.28 1.68 -6.12
N GLY A 70 5.99 0.50 -6.66
CA GLY A 70 5.71 0.29 -8.08
C GLY A 70 4.50 1.06 -8.61
N MET A 71 3.53 1.38 -7.75
CA MET A 71 2.36 2.21 -8.10
C MET A 71 2.73 3.65 -8.43
N LEU A 72 3.90 4.10 -8.03
CA LEU A 72 4.38 5.49 -8.24
C LEU A 72 5.15 5.67 -9.54
N LYS A 73 5.23 4.66 -10.39
CA LYS A 73 5.84 4.78 -11.73
C LYS A 73 5.10 5.84 -12.54
N GLY A 74 5.86 6.74 -13.16
CA GLY A 74 5.30 7.81 -13.98
C GLY A 74 4.96 9.09 -13.22
N VAL A 75 5.15 9.16 -11.91
CA VAL A 75 5.00 10.41 -11.15
C VAL A 75 6.18 11.33 -11.44
N ALA A 76 5.91 12.49 -12.04
CA ALA A 76 6.95 13.43 -12.42
C ALA A 76 7.78 13.89 -11.20
N GLY A 77 9.12 13.82 -11.33
CA GLY A 77 10.05 14.23 -10.29
C GLY A 77 10.20 13.25 -9.13
N LEU A 78 9.53 12.09 -9.20
CA LEU A 78 9.71 11.01 -8.25
C LEU A 78 10.35 9.80 -8.94
N SER A 79 11.39 9.28 -8.35
CA SER A 79 12.00 8.03 -8.76
C SER A 79 12.10 7.06 -7.59
N GLN A 80 12.05 5.78 -7.91
CA GLN A 80 12.25 4.71 -6.97
C GLN A 80 13.69 4.20 -7.09
N THR A 81 14.36 4.05 -5.98
CA THR A 81 15.67 3.39 -5.89
C THR A 81 15.54 2.01 -5.26
N GLY A 82 16.55 1.17 -5.47
CA GLY A 82 16.59 -0.20 -4.97
C GLY A 82 16.10 -1.24 -5.99
N ALA A 83 16.02 -2.48 -5.55
CA ALA A 83 15.64 -3.61 -6.38
C ALA A 83 14.12 -3.74 -6.54
N GLY A 84 13.67 -4.68 -7.37
CA GLY A 84 12.25 -4.94 -7.60
C GLY A 84 11.49 -5.60 -6.44
N ARG A 85 12.15 -5.92 -5.33
CA ARG A 85 11.54 -6.49 -4.12
C ARG A 85 11.11 -5.40 -3.15
N THR A 86 10.20 -5.73 -2.22
CA THR A 86 9.64 -4.78 -1.26
C THR A 86 10.70 -4.20 -0.33
N ASN A 87 11.65 -5.04 0.13
CA ASN A 87 12.73 -4.58 0.98
C ASN A 87 13.83 -3.88 0.17
N GLY A 88 14.35 -2.77 0.68
CA GLY A 88 15.40 -1.97 0.06
C GLY A 88 14.89 -0.93 -0.96
N GLN A 89 13.59 -0.77 -1.11
CA GLN A 89 13.02 0.28 -1.97
C GLN A 89 12.89 1.60 -1.20
N THR A 90 13.40 2.67 -1.78
CA THR A 90 13.26 4.03 -1.26
C THR A 90 12.83 4.98 -2.36
N PHE A 91 12.31 6.14 -1.96
CA PHE A 91 11.88 7.18 -2.88
C PHE A 91 12.95 8.26 -2.97
N ASN A 92 13.16 8.76 -4.18
CA ASN A 92 13.86 10.00 -4.45
C ASN A 92 12.87 10.99 -5.04
N LEU A 93 12.72 12.14 -4.43
CA LEU A 93 11.81 13.19 -4.86
C LEU A 93 12.58 14.50 -5.00
N ARG A 94 12.71 14.99 -6.23
CA ARG A 94 13.46 16.20 -6.56
C ARG A 94 14.92 16.19 -6.07
N GLY A 95 15.59 15.03 -6.12
CA GLY A 95 16.97 14.87 -5.67
C GLY A 95 17.14 14.56 -4.18
N TYR A 96 16.08 14.64 -3.39
CA TYR A 96 16.08 14.19 -1.99
C TYR A 96 15.72 12.73 -1.91
N ASP A 97 16.52 11.95 -1.18
CA ASP A 97 16.27 10.52 -0.97
C ASP A 97 16.05 10.19 0.52
N LYS A 98 15.61 8.98 0.81
CA LYS A 98 15.48 8.41 2.17
C LYS A 98 14.87 9.39 3.17
N SER A 99 15.71 9.93 4.08
CA SER A 99 15.27 10.85 5.15
C SER A 99 14.75 12.20 4.63
N GLY A 100 15.01 12.53 3.37
CA GLY A 100 14.51 13.75 2.74
C GLY A 100 13.10 13.61 2.16
N VAL A 101 12.57 12.38 2.06
CA VAL A 101 11.20 12.11 1.61
C VAL A 101 10.43 11.43 2.73
N LEU A 102 9.37 12.08 3.19
CA LEU A 102 8.52 11.54 4.24
C LEU A 102 7.51 10.56 3.66
N VAL A 103 7.45 9.36 4.21
CA VAL A 103 6.48 8.33 3.82
C VAL A 103 5.45 8.16 4.92
N LEU A 104 4.18 8.26 4.56
CA LEU A 104 3.05 8.10 5.46
C LEU A 104 2.16 6.93 4.98
N VAL A 105 1.43 6.32 5.90
CA VAL A 105 0.30 5.45 5.64
C VAL A 105 -0.87 5.94 6.48
N ASP A 106 -1.94 6.33 5.82
CA ASP A 106 -3.11 6.98 6.43
C ASP A 106 -2.73 8.16 7.35
N GLY A 107 -1.73 8.97 6.91
CA GLY A 107 -1.23 10.12 7.64
C GLY A 107 -0.23 9.79 8.75
N VAL A 108 0.04 8.52 9.06
CA VAL A 108 0.99 8.11 10.08
C VAL A 108 2.35 7.81 9.46
N ARG A 109 3.38 8.47 10.00
CA ARG A 109 4.75 8.35 9.54
C ARG A 109 5.26 6.91 9.64
N GLN A 110 5.81 6.43 8.53
CA GLN A 110 6.49 5.16 8.48
C GLN A 110 7.95 5.36 8.85
N LEU A 111 8.40 4.60 9.86
CA LEU A 111 9.81 4.58 10.22
C LEU A 111 10.53 3.70 9.18
N SER A 112 11.36 4.30 8.34
CA SER A 112 12.29 3.56 7.52
C SER A 112 13.61 3.43 8.27
N ASP A 113 14.08 2.20 8.48
CA ASP A 113 15.47 2.00 8.87
C ASP A 113 16.36 2.45 7.72
N MET A 114 17.05 3.57 7.91
CA MET A 114 17.88 4.21 6.89
C MET A 114 19.07 3.35 6.46
N ALA A 115 19.39 2.30 7.19
CA ALA A 115 20.63 1.57 6.94
C ALA A 115 20.49 0.45 5.90
N LYS A 116 19.50 -0.44 6.00
CA LYS A 116 19.47 -1.66 5.16
C LYS A 116 18.09 -2.31 4.98
N SER A 117 17.05 -1.81 5.60
CA SER A 117 15.72 -2.45 5.61
C SER A 117 14.61 -1.44 5.36
N SER A 118 14.83 -0.53 4.40
CA SER A 118 13.84 0.45 4.02
C SER A 118 12.84 -0.17 3.04
N GLY A 119 11.58 0.17 3.22
CA GLY A 119 10.51 -0.24 2.32
C GLY A 119 9.15 0.19 2.88
N THR A 120 8.17 0.31 1.99
CA THR A 120 6.78 0.49 2.39
C THR A 120 6.13 -0.88 2.41
N TYR A 121 5.96 -1.44 3.61
CA TYR A 121 5.42 -2.79 3.82
C TYR A 121 3.89 -2.76 3.80
N LEU A 122 3.35 -2.30 2.68
CA LEU A 122 1.92 -2.23 2.39
C LEU A 122 1.65 -2.88 1.04
N ASP A 123 0.70 -3.81 0.99
CA ASP A 123 0.35 -4.47 -0.27
C ASP A 123 -0.42 -3.49 -1.18
N PRO A 124 -0.11 -3.43 -2.49
CA PRO A 124 -0.82 -2.58 -3.44
C PRO A 124 -2.33 -2.75 -3.44
N ALA A 125 -2.83 -3.98 -3.22
CA ALA A 125 -4.27 -4.25 -3.21
C ALA A 125 -5.04 -3.58 -2.04
N LEU A 126 -4.32 -3.11 -1.02
CA LEU A 126 -4.89 -2.36 0.10
C LEU A 126 -4.89 -0.85 -0.12
N ILE A 127 -4.29 -0.36 -1.20
CA ILE A 127 -4.10 1.07 -1.44
C ILE A 127 -5.24 1.58 -2.32
N LYS A 128 -5.99 2.53 -1.81
CA LYS A 128 -7.03 3.27 -2.54
C LYS A 128 -6.43 4.33 -3.45
N ARG A 129 -5.52 5.12 -2.90
CA ARG A 129 -4.82 6.19 -3.61
C ARG A 129 -3.50 6.52 -2.92
N ILE A 130 -2.62 7.19 -3.65
CA ILE A 130 -1.36 7.72 -3.13
C ILE A 130 -1.32 9.21 -3.43
N GLU A 131 -1.02 10.01 -2.42
CA GLU A 131 -0.86 11.45 -2.56
C GLU A 131 0.62 11.79 -2.46
N VAL A 132 1.14 12.48 -3.48
CA VAL A 132 2.54 12.92 -3.53
C VAL A 132 2.59 14.44 -3.54
N VAL A 133 3.07 15.02 -2.45
CA VAL A 133 3.27 16.46 -2.31
C VAL A 133 4.74 16.78 -2.47
N ARG A 134 5.07 17.65 -3.42
CA ARG A 134 6.45 18.02 -3.73
C ARG A 134 6.85 19.31 -3.05
N GLY A 135 8.06 19.32 -2.50
CA GLY A 135 8.62 20.47 -1.81
C GLY A 135 8.56 20.33 -0.28
N PRO A 136 9.07 21.30 0.46
CA PRO A 136 9.19 21.23 1.90
C PRO A 136 7.80 21.25 2.58
N ASN A 137 7.53 20.24 3.38
CA ASN A 137 6.28 20.07 4.14
C ASN A 137 6.54 19.84 5.65
N SER A 138 7.69 20.27 6.13
CA SER A 138 8.09 20.07 7.53
C SER A 138 7.21 20.80 8.53
N SER A 139 6.52 21.86 8.12
CA SER A 139 5.58 22.60 8.96
C SER A 139 4.35 21.78 9.35
N LEU A 140 3.91 20.86 8.50
CA LEU A 140 2.74 20.02 8.76
C LEU A 140 3.12 18.65 9.36
N TYR A 141 4.23 18.08 8.93
CA TYR A 141 4.58 16.68 9.23
C TYR A 141 5.86 16.52 10.04
N GLY A 142 6.51 17.62 10.46
CA GLY A 142 7.77 17.59 11.20
C GLY A 142 8.98 17.31 10.31
N SER A 143 10.08 16.88 10.92
CA SER A 143 11.36 16.69 10.23
C SER A 143 11.30 15.59 9.16
N GLY A 144 12.07 15.75 8.06
CA GLY A 144 12.25 14.73 7.04
C GLY A 144 11.46 14.94 5.74
N GLY A 145 10.63 15.98 5.64
CA GLY A 145 9.87 16.29 4.42
C GLY A 145 10.51 17.39 3.56
N LEU A 146 11.82 17.35 3.32
CA LEU A 146 12.53 18.38 2.52
C LEU A 146 12.20 18.29 1.03
N GLY A 147 12.22 17.09 0.47
CA GLY A 147 11.86 16.81 -0.92
C GLY A 147 10.35 16.72 -1.13
N GLY A 148 9.63 16.31 -0.09
CA GLY A 148 8.18 16.15 -0.12
C GLY A 148 7.67 15.01 0.75
N VAL A 149 6.39 14.70 0.54
CA VAL A 149 5.64 13.69 1.28
C VAL A 149 4.99 12.71 0.29
N VAL A 150 5.03 11.44 0.61
CA VAL A 150 4.29 10.37 -0.09
C VAL A 150 3.37 9.72 0.93
N ASP A 151 2.06 9.90 0.79
CA ASP A 151 1.07 9.31 1.67
C ASP A 151 0.24 8.24 0.95
N PHE A 152 0.28 7.04 1.48
CA PHE A 152 -0.49 5.89 1.02
C PHE A 152 -1.79 5.82 1.80
N ARG A 153 -2.91 6.05 1.11
CA ARG A 153 -4.25 5.93 1.70
C ARG A 153 -4.79 4.54 1.49
N THR A 154 -5.08 3.84 2.58
CA THR A 154 -5.68 2.51 2.54
C THR A 154 -7.17 2.57 2.19
N ALA A 155 -7.66 1.48 1.61
CA ALA A 155 -9.06 1.37 1.25
C ALA A 155 -9.97 1.26 2.49
N ASP A 156 -11.19 1.75 2.33
CA ASP A 156 -12.32 1.57 3.24
C ASP A 156 -13.34 0.60 2.63
N ALA A 157 -14.29 0.08 3.40
CA ALA A 157 -15.34 -0.80 2.87
C ALA A 157 -16.15 -0.13 1.76
N ALA A 158 -16.38 1.16 1.87
CA ALA A 158 -17.10 1.94 0.86
C ALA A 158 -16.44 1.95 -0.52
N ASP A 159 -15.13 1.69 -0.60
CA ASP A 159 -14.38 1.65 -1.87
C ASP A 159 -14.64 0.38 -2.67
N PHE A 160 -15.14 -0.66 -2.01
CA PHE A 160 -15.46 -1.96 -2.61
C PHE A 160 -16.94 -2.16 -2.86
N LEU A 161 -17.81 -1.37 -2.22
CA LEU A 161 -19.25 -1.56 -2.27
C LEU A 161 -19.85 -1.00 -3.56
N PRO A 162 -20.53 -1.84 -4.36
CA PRO A 162 -21.40 -1.34 -5.45
C PRO A 162 -22.54 -0.48 -4.89
N PRO A 163 -23.10 0.43 -5.70
CA PRO A 163 -24.25 1.22 -5.30
C PRO A 163 -25.43 0.35 -4.86
N GLY A 164 -25.97 0.61 -3.67
CA GLY A 164 -27.11 -0.11 -3.10
C GLY A 164 -26.75 -1.35 -2.28
N GLU A 165 -25.52 -1.83 -2.33
CA GLU A 165 -25.07 -2.97 -1.54
C GLU A 165 -24.57 -2.52 -0.16
N THR A 166 -24.72 -3.39 0.84
CA THR A 166 -24.30 -3.12 2.22
C THR A 166 -23.11 -3.97 2.67
N ASN A 167 -22.82 -5.06 1.98
CA ASN A 167 -21.69 -5.93 2.26
C ASN A 167 -21.33 -6.76 1.03
N GLY A 168 -20.12 -7.30 1.03
CA GLY A 168 -19.66 -8.15 -0.05
C GLY A 168 -18.32 -8.80 0.25
N VAL A 169 -17.86 -9.58 -0.72
CA VAL A 169 -16.55 -10.25 -0.70
C VAL A 169 -15.90 -10.05 -2.06
N SER A 170 -14.64 -9.65 -2.05
CA SER A 170 -13.81 -9.58 -3.24
C SER A 170 -12.73 -10.67 -3.17
N LEU A 171 -12.61 -11.44 -4.23
CA LEU A 171 -11.54 -12.42 -4.44
C LEU A 171 -10.77 -12.03 -5.69
N TRP A 172 -9.45 -11.97 -5.59
CA TRP A 172 -8.59 -11.75 -6.74
C TRP A 172 -7.40 -12.71 -6.76
N GLY A 173 -6.88 -12.94 -7.96
CA GLY A 173 -5.65 -13.68 -8.17
C GLY A 173 -4.88 -13.12 -9.34
N ASN A 174 -3.55 -13.18 -9.29
CA ASN A 174 -2.68 -12.80 -10.39
C ASN A 174 -1.51 -13.75 -10.55
N ILE A 175 -1.04 -13.87 -11.79
CA ILE A 175 0.15 -14.61 -12.16
C ILE A 175 0.96 -13.73 -13.10
N ALA A 176 2.28 -13.66 -12.90
CA ALA A 176 3.18 -12.98 -13.81
C ALA A 176 4.36 -13.90 -14.18
N SER A 177 4.69 -13.94 -15.48
CA SER A 177 5.73 -14.83 -16.00
C SER A 177 7.15 -14.29 -15.81
N GLY A 178 7.33 -12.97 -15.76
CA GLY A 178 8.65 -12.33 -15.71
C GLY A 178 9.49 -12.69 -14.49
N ASP A 179 8.84 -12.90 -13.36
CA ASP A 179 9.48 -13.31 -12.10
C ASP A 179 8.82 -14.56 -11.49
N HIS A 180 7.97 -15.26 -12.27
CA HIS A 180 7.17 -16.39 -11.83
C HIS A 180 6.36 -16.06 -10.54
N SER A 181 5.83 -14.84 -10.47
CA SER A 181 5.07 -14.42 -9.30
C SER A 181 3.62 -14.89 -9.35
N THR A 182 3.09 -15.16 -8.19
CA THR A 182 1.68 -15.44 -7.96
C THR A 182 1.18 -14.61 -6.77
N GLY A 183 -0.06 -14.18 -6.84
CA GLY A 183 -0.72 -13.48 -5.75
C GLY A 183 -2.19 -13.85 -5.67
N SER A 184 -2.72 -13.79 -4.46
CA SER A 184 -4.15 -13.94 -4.19
C SER A 184 -4.54 -13.11 -2.99
N GLY A 185 -5.78 -12.66 -2.97
CA GLY A 185 -6.34 -11.94 -1.85
C GLY A 185 -7.84 -12.15 -1.72
N LEU A 186 -8.29 -12.14 -0.49
CA LEU A 186 -9.69 -12.21 -0.10
C LEU A 186 -9.98 -11.00 0.78
N THR A 187 -10.99 -10.21 0.41
CA THR A 187 -11.41 -9.05 1.17
C THR A 187 -12.90 -9.13 1.43
N TRP A 188 -13.29 -9.17 2.69
CA TRP A 188 -14.66 -8.94 3.12
C TRP A 188 -14.83 -7.46 3.46
N PHE A 189 -15.96 -6.89 3.10
CA PHE A 189 -16.29 -5.49 3.38
C PHE A 189 -17.78 -5.35 3.68
N GLY A 190 -18.09 -4.42 4.56
CA GLY A 190 -19.46 -4.14 4.94
C GLY A 190 -19.64 -2.72 5.47
N LYS A 191 -20.82 -2.14 5.15
CA LYS A 191 -21.21 -0.83 5.63
C LYS A 191 -22.69 -0.87 6.02
N THR A 192 -23.01 -0.47 7.22
CA THR A 192 -24.37 -0.49 7.73
C THR A 192 -24.62 0.79 8.51
N GLY A 193 -25.51 1.67 7.98
CA GLY A 193 -25.87 2.91 8.64
C GLY A 193 -24.61 3.72 9.03
N LYS A 194 -24.24 3.62 10.30
CA LYS A 194 -23.14 4.38 10.91
C LYS A 194 -21.81 3.63 10.95
N THR A 195 -21.79 2.34 10.61
CA THR A 195 -20.58 1.51 10.71
C THR A 195 -20.02 1.13 9.35
N ASP A 196 -18.70 1.05 9.25
CA ASP A 196 -17.95 0.64 8.09
C ASP A 196 -16.85 -0.32 8.54
N ALA A 197 -16.70 -1.47 7.90
CA ALA A 197 -15.70 -2.45 8.28
C ALA A 197 -15.15 -3.20 7.05
N LEU A 198 -13.83 -3.44 7.06
CA LEU A 198 -13.09 -4.15 6.03
C LEU A 198 -12.12 -5.13 6.69
N LEU A 199 -12.05 -6.34 6.14
CA LEU A 199 -11.05 -7.36 6.52
C LEU A 199 -10.45 -7.95 5.25
N SER A 200 -9.14 -7.88 5.11
CA SER A 200 -8.42 -8.40 3.95
C SER A 200 -7.27 -9.32 4.34
N VAL A 201 -7.13 -10.41 3.60
CA VAL A 201 -6.00 -11.34 3.70
C VAL A 201 -5.37 -11.46 2.32
N ILE A 202 -4.06 -11.24 2.24
CA ILE A 202 -3.31 -11.24 1.00
C ILE A 202 -2.07 -12.12 1.14
N MET A 203 -1.80 -12.90 0.11
CA MET A 203 -0.60 -13.73 0.02
C MET A 203 0.01 -13.57 -1.36
N ARG A 204 1.34 -13.40 -1.41
CA ARG A 204 2.08 -13.36 -2.66
C ARG A 204 3.31 -14.26 -2.59
N LYS A 205 3.78 -14.69 -3.74
CA LYS A 205 5.06 -15.37 -3.93
C LYS A 205 5.71 -14.77 -5.16
N ARG A 206 6.98 -14.39 -5.05
CA ARG A 206 7.77 -13.86 -6.15
C ARG A 206 9.04 -14.68 -6.31
N GLY A 207 9.46 -14.86 -7.55
CA GLY A 207 10.70 -15.51 -7.91
C GLY A 207 11.82 -14.51 -8.20
N ASN A 208 12.91 -14.98 -8.76
CA ASN A 208 13.99 -14.15 -9.25
C ASN A 208 13.56 -13.45 -10.54
N ILE A 209 14.08 -12.25 -10.76
CA ILE A 209 13.94 -11.53 -12.02
C ILE A 209 15.08 -11.96 -12.94
N TYR A 210 14.75 -12.27 -14.20
CA TYR A 210 15.74 -12.51 -15.26
C TYR A 210 15.95 -11.20 -16.00
N GLN A 211 17.22 -10.79 -16.08
CA GLN A 211 17.62 -9.58 -16.80
C GLN A 211 17.84 -9.90 -18.29
N SER A 212 17.90 -8.86 -19.12
CA SER A 212 18.08 -9.02 -20.57
C SER A 212 19.44 -9.62 -20.97
N ASP A 213 20.43 -9.50 -20.10
CA ASP A 213 21.76 -10.09 -20.23
C ASP A 213 21.83 -11.57 -19.80
N GLY A 214 20.69 -12.14 -19.36
CA GLY A 214 20.60 -13.49 -18.84
C GLY A 214 20.97 -13.63 -17.36
N GLU A 215 21.44 -12.56 -16.71
CA GLU A 215 21.74 -12.60 -15.30
C GLU A 215 20.46 -12.71 -14.46
N ARG A 216 20.61 -13.34 -13.30
CA ARG A 216 19.51 -13.56 -12.36
C ARG A 216 19.61 -12.59 -11.20
N ALA A 217 18.71 -11.61 -11.16
CA ALA A 217 18.57 -10.75 -9.99
C ALA A 217 17.82 -11.50 -8.87
N PRO A 218 18.42 -11.69 -7.69
CA PRO A 218 17.78 -12.32 -6.55
C PRO A 218 16.60 -11.46 -6.07
N ASN A 219 15.38 -11.99 -6.18
CA ASN A 219 14.14 -11.24 -5.85
C ASN A 219 13.08 -12.14 -5.19
N LYS A 220 13.52 -13.26 -4.57
CA LYS A 220 12.56 -14.18 -3.95
C LYS A 220 11.92 -13.55 -2.72
N GLU A 221 10.60 -13.45 -2.74
CA GLU A 221 9.80 -12.95 -1.64
C GLU A 221 8.55 -13.79 -1.41
N LYS A 222 8.08 -13.84 -0.18
CA LYS A 222 6.81 -14.46 0.21
C LYS A 222 6.06 -13.53 1.18
N PRO A 223 5.60 -12.36 0.71
CA PRO A 223 4.83 -11.46 1.56
C PRO A 223 3.44 -12.03 1.85
N ALA A 224 3.01 -11.86 3.08
CA ALA A 224 1.66 -12.11 3.55
C ALA A 224 1.20 -10.94 4.40
N ALA A 225 -0.05 -10.51 4.21
CA ALA A 225 -0.65 -9.40 4.93
C ALA A 225 -2.05 -9.76 5.44
N LEU A 226 -2.36 -9.29 6.64
CA LEU A 226 -3.71 -9.19 7.16
C LEU A 226 -3.96 -7.71 7.45
N PHE A 227 -5.08 -7.22 6.99
CA PHE A 227 -5.52 -5.86 7.21
C PHE A 227 -6.96 -5.83 7.66
N ALA A 228 -7.23 -5.16 8.76
CA ALA A 228 -8.57 -4.88 9.24
C ALA A 228 -8.72 -3.38 9.48
N LYS A 229 -9.82 -2.80 9.05
CA LYS A 229 -10.13 -1.38 9.25
C LYS A 229 -11.61 -1.26 9.55
N GLY A 230 -11.94 -0.44 10.54
CA GLY A 230 -13.33 -0.20 10.90
C GLY A 230 -13.53 1.22 11.40
N SER A 231 -14.74 1.73 11.18
CA SER A 231 -15.12 3.06 11.65
C SER A 231 -16.58 3.13 12.04
N VAL A 232 -16.89 4.09 12.89
CA VAL A 232 -18.25 4.40 13.34
C VAL A 232 -18.49 5.90 13.30
N SER A 233 -19.58 6.33 12.69
CA SER A 233 -20.08 7.70 12.77
C SER A 233 -20.88 7.84 14.06
N ILE A 234 -20.29 8.55 15.04
CA ILE A 234 -20.92 8.79 16.36
C ILE A 234 -22.06 9.78 16.18
N THR A 235 -21.81 10.84 15.44
CA THR A 235 -22.78 11.84 14.98
C THR A 235 -22.50 12.16 13.51
N ASP A 236 -23.30 13.01 12.88
CA ASP A 236 -23.07 13.43 11.49
C ASP A 236 -21.74 14.17 11.32
N SER A 237 -21.26 14.82 12.38
CA SER A 237 -19.98 15.57 12.39
C SER A 237 -18.81 14.79 13.00
N ASN A 238 -19.04 13.64 13.63
CA ASN A 238 -18.01 12.94 14.41
C ASN A 238 -17.87 11.48 13.97
N LYS A 239 -16.67 11.10 13.55
CA LYS A 239 -16.33 9.74 13.13
C LYS A 239 -15.08 9.26 13.88
N ALA A 240 -15.12 8.04 14.38
CA ALA A 240 -13.96 7.39 14.99
C ALA A 240 -13.68 6.06 14.29
N GLY A 241 -12.44 5.63 14.30
CA GLY A 241 -12.09 4.36 13.69
C GLY A 241 -10.76 3.82 14.18
N ALA A 242 -10.52 2.57 13.77
CA ALA A 242 -9.27 1.88 14.04
C ALA A 242 -8.87 1.03 12.83
N SER A 243 -7.58 0.78 12.71
CA SER A 243 -7.05 -0.19 11.77
C SER A 243 -5.95 -1.04 12.40
N LEU A 244 -5.86 -2.28 11.93
CA LEU A 244 -4.82 -3.25 12.27
C LEU A 244 -4.16 -3.69 10.96
N ARG A 245 -2.85 -3.61 10.87
CA ARG A 245 -2.07 -4.14 9.76
C ARG A 245 -1.00 -5.06 10.30
N LEU A 246 -1.04 -6.32 9.87
CA LEU A 246 -0.01 -7.33 10.13
C LEU A 246 0.63 -7.68 8.80
N TYR A 247 1.93 -7.48 8.69
CA TYR A 247 2.70 -7.80 7.49
C TYR A 247 3.88 -8.71 7.85
N GLN A 248 4.09 -9.73 7.04
CA GLN A 248 5.26 -10.61 7.13
C GLN A 248 5.82 -10.86 5.75
N ASN A 249 7.14 -10.90 5.63
CA ASN A 249 7.82 -11.25 4.40
C ASN A 249 9.07 -12.08 4.68
N ASN A 250 9.23 -13.17 3.95
CA ASN A 250 10.46 -13.96 3.92
C ASN A 250 11.12 -13.72 2.56
N THR A 251 12.33 -13.17 2.58
CA THR A 251 13.10 -12.83 1.39
C THR A 251 14.41 -13.59 1.36
N THR A 252 14.88 -13.96 0.16
CA THR A 252 16.27 -14.33 -0.09
C THR A 252 16.88 -13.23 -0.94
N GLU A 253 17.77 -12.44 -0.38
CA GLU A 253 18.25 -11.18 -0.96
C GLU A 253 19.75 -10.98 -0.73
N PRO A 254 20.42 -10.11 -1.52
CA PRO A 254 21.78 -9.68 -1.24
C PRO A 254 21.93 -9.10 0.16
N GLY A 255 23.10 -9.22 0.77
CA GLY A 255 23.38 -8.68 2.10
C GLY A 255 23.11 -7.18 2.22
N ASN A 256 23.22 -6.44 1.12
CA ASN A 256 22.69 -5.08 0.97
C ASN A 256 21.42 -5.12 0.08
N PRO A 257 20.22 -4.98 0.64
CA PRO A 257 18.96 -5.12 -0.10
C PRO A 257 18.71 -4.01 -1.11
N THR A 258 19.47 -2.91 -1.08
CA THR A 258 19.36 -1.84 -2.07
C THR A 258 20.06 -2.19 -3.38
N LEU A 259 20.91 -3.20 -3.40
CA LEU A 259 21.61 -3.65 -4.60
C LEU A 259 20.76 -4.64 -5.40
N THR A 260 20.79 -4.50 -6.70
CA THR A 260 20.15 -5.44 -7.64
C THR A 260 20.98 -6.69 -7.84
N HIS A 261 22.31 -6.54 -7.84
CA HIS A 261 23.29 -7.61 -8.00
C HIS A 261 24.56 -7.23 -7.22
N GLY A 262 25.44 -8.19 -6.98
CA GLY A 262 26.74 -7.98 -6.33
C GLY A 262 27.08 -9.05 -5.30
N ASP A 263 28.34 -9.14 -4.97
CA ASP A 263 29.00 -10.23 -4.23
C ASP A 263 28.78 -10.23 -2.72
N ASN A 264 27.80 -9.55 -2.19
CA ASN A 264 27.57 -9.49 -0.76
C ASN A 264 26.92 -10.75 -0.15
N GLY A 265 26.91 -11.85 -0.89
CA GLY A 265 26.28 -13.10 -0.48
C GLY A 265 24.75 -12.98 -0.31
N LEU A 266 24.04 -14.05 -0.61
CA LEU A 266 22.60 -14.10 -0.37
C LEU A 266 22.34 -14.37 1.11
N ARG A 267 21.31 -13.72 1.64
CA ARG A 267 20.85 -13.91 3.03
C ARG A 267 19.35 -14.11 3.04
N ASP A 268 18.91 -15.01 3.89
CA ASP A 268 17.50 -15.13 4.20
C ASP A 268 17.14 -14.10 5.28
N ARG A 269 16.15 -13.28 4.99
CA ARG A 269 15.65 -12.25 5.89
C ARG A 269 14.16 -12.46 6.16
N LYS A 270 13.79 -12.32 7.42
CA LYS A 270 12.39 -12.26 7.84
C LYS A 270 12.07 -10.84 8.28
N THR A 271 11.08 -10.25 7.66
CA THR A 271 10.55 -8.93 8.01
C THR A 271 9.15 -9.10 8.57
N ALA A 272 8.86 -8.47 9.69
CA ALA A 272 7.52 -8.37 10.25
C ALA A 272 7.25 -6.92 10.65
N GLN A 273 6.08 -6.42 10.29
CA GLN A 273 5.58 -5.12 10.72
C GLN A 273 4.15 -5.28 11.20
N ASN A 274 3.89 -4.76 12.39
CA ASN A 274 2.57 -4.76 13.01
C ASN A 274 2.22 -3.32 13.38
N ASP A 275 1.12 -2.83 12.85
CA ASP A 275 0.67 -1.46 13.10
C ASP A 275 -0.78 -1.50 13.61
N VAL A 276 -1.05 -0.70 14.62
CA VAL A 276 -2.39 -0.41 15.11
C VAL A 276 -2.56 1.09 15.09
N GLN A 277 -3.62 1.55 14.46
CA GLN A 277 -3.96 2.96 14.39
C GLN A 277 -5.34 3.19 14.99
N PHE A 278 -5.50 4.28 15.72
CA PHE A 278 -6.78 4.85 16.13
C PHE A 278 -6.89 6.25 15.58
N TRP A 279 -8.05 6.63 15.09
CA TRP A 279 -8.28 7.97 14.55
C TRP A 279 -9.66 8.49 14.93
N TYR A 280 -9.74 9.78 15.01
CA TYR A 280 -10.98 10.52 15.22
C TYR A 280 -11.02 11.68 14.24
N GLN A 281 -12.15 11.89 13.62
CA GLN A 281 -12.39 12.96 12.66
C GLN A 281 -13.59 13.78 13.12
N TYR A 282 -13.41 15.07 13.17
CA TYR A 282 -14.47 16.06 13.36
C TYR A 282 -14.63 16.86 12.07
N SER A 283 -15.84 16.91 11.51
CA SER A 283 -16.20 17.67 10.31
C SER A 283 -17.43 18.50 10.67
N PRO A 284 -17.26 19.80 10.99
CA PRO A 284 -18.34 20.69 11.40
C PRO A 284 -19.38 20.92 10.30
#